data_c694857ea96e10baa66bc9ad57ed5b89
#
_entry.id   c694857ea96e10baa66bc9ad57ed5b89
#
_cell.length_a   1.000
_cell.length_b   1.000
_cell.length_c   1.000
_cell.angle_alpha   90.00
_cell.angle_beta   90.00
_cell.angle_gamma   90.00
#
_symmetry.space_group_name_H-M   'P 1'
#
loop_
_entity.id
_entity.type
_entity.pdbx_description
1 polymer ?
#
loop_
_entity_poly.entity_id
_entity_poly.type
_entity_poly.pdbx_seq_one_letter_code
_entity_poly.pdbx_strand_id
1 'polypeptide(L)' 'DMFEAFIVTMWFEVDGHLFQKKHHKITRNCQQTVEQLRESFDKLPIDLVAIKCDTSKTYRERKEYLSGKR' A
#
# COMPACT_ATOMS: atom_id res chain seq x y z
N ASP A 1 7.55 -19.58 1.37
CA ASP A 1 7.69 -18.64 2.47
C ASP A 1 6.37 -18.37 3.13
N MET A 2 6.42 -18.17 4.42
CA MET A 2 5.24 -17.83 5.19
C MET A 2 4.87 -16.35 5.03
N PHE A 3 5.84 -15.53 4.70
CA PHE A 3 5.62 -14.09 4.55
C PHE A 3 5.98 -13.67 3.14
N GLU A 4 5.23 -12.71 2.64
CA GLU A 4 5.48 -12.16 1.32
C GLU A 4 5.52 -10.65 1.42
N ALA A 5 6.25 -10.04 0.50
CA ALA A 5 6.33 -8.60 0.44
C ALA A 5 5.22 -8.06 -0.47
N PHE A 6 4.55 -7.02 -0.01
CA PHE A 6 3.47 -6.39 -0.75
C PHE A 6 3.71 -4.90 -0.83
N ILE A 7 3.17 -4.29 -1.87
CA ILE A 7 3.07 -2.85 -1.98
C ILE A 7 1.61 -2.49 -1.81
N VAL A 8 1.31 -1.75 -0.76
CA VAL A 8 -0.04 -1.27 -0.52
C VAL A 8 -0.10 0.16 -0.97
N THR A 9 -0.89 0.42 -2.00
CA THR A 9 -1.04 1.76 -2.54
C THR A 9 -2.38 2.32 -2.07
N MET A 10 -2.34 3.53 -1.56
CA MET A 10 -3.53 4.20 -1.05
C MET A 10 -3.74 5.50 -1.79
N TRP A 11 -4.98 5.77 -2.14
CA TRP A 11 -5.38 7.06 -2.70
C TRP A 11 -6.35 7.70 -1.73
N PHE A 12 -6.06 8.92 -1.32
CA PHE A 12 -6.88 9.59 -0.33
C PHE A 12 -6.97 11.08 -0.63
N GLU A 13 -8.01 11.70 -0.10
CA GLU A 13 -8.26 13.13 -0.31
C GLU A 13 -8.16 13.87 1.01
N VAL A 14 -7.49 15.01 0.97
CA VAL A 14 -7.42 15.95 2.08
C VAL A 14 -7.73 17.31 1.53
N ASP A 15 -8.79 17.93 2.05
CA ASP A 15 -9.20 19.27 1.61
C ASP A 15 -9.39 19.34 0.10
N GLY A 16 -9.97 18.30 -0.48
CA GLY A 16 -10.25 18.29 -1.90
C GLY A 16 -9.08 17.93 -2.79
N HIS A 17 -7.92 17.65 -2.21
CA HIS A 17 -6.74 17.29 -2.98
C HIS A 17 -6.51 15.79 -2.90
N LEU A 18 -6.19 15.18 -4.03
CA LEU A 18 -5.98 13.75 -4.11
C LEU A 18 -4.49 13.44 -3.96
N PHE A 19 -4.19 12.51 -3.06
CA PHE A 19 -2.83 12.08 -2.79
C PHE A 19 -2.72 10.58 -3.00
N GLN A 20 -1.52 10.15 -3.33
CA GLN A 20 -1.20 8.75 -3.45
C GLN A 20 -0.01 8.41 -2.56
N LYS A 21 -0.12 7.33 -1.82
CA LYS A 21 0.97 6.90 -0.95
C LYS A 21 1.15 5.40 -1.06
N LYS A 22 2.40 4.97 -1.08
CA LYS A 22 2.73 3.55 -1.18
C LYS A 22 3.47 3.11 0.05
N HIS A 23 3.06 1.98 0.60
CA HIS A 23 3.71 1.35 1.73
C HIS A 23 4.22 -0.01 1.32
N HIS A 24 5.46 -0.28 1.68
CA HIS A 24 6.05 -1.59 1.45
C HIS A 24 5.89 -2.39 2.73
N LYS A 25 5.15 -3.46 2.65
CA LYS A 25 4.83 -4.27 3.81
C LYS A 25 5.28 -5.70 3.58
N ILE A 26 5.71 -6.34 4.63
CA ILE A 26 5.96 -7.77 4.63
C ILE A 26 4.89 -8.37 5.50
N THR A 27 3.97 -9.10 4.89
CA THR A 27 2.82 -9.59 5.60
C THR A 27 2.37 -10.92 5.01
N ARG A 28 1.70 -11.67 5.83
CA ARG A 28 1.16 -12.95 5.43
C ARG A 28 -0.20 -12.80 4.76
N ASN A 29 -0.88 -11.70 5.04
CA ASN A 29 -2.26 -11.54 4.60
C ASN A 29 -2.48 -10.11 4.14
N CYS A 30 -2.55 -9.94 2.83
CA CYS A 30 -2.75 -8.62 2.24
C CYS A 30 -4.11 -8.05 2.60
N GLN A 31 -5.14 -8.90 2.60
CA GLN A 31 -6.49 -8.43 2.90
C GLN A 31 -6.59 -7.88 4.31
N GLN A 32 -5.94 -8.54 5.26
CA GLN A 32 -5.96 -8.07 6.63
C GLN A 32 -5.27 -6.71 6.75
N THR A 33 -4.18 -6.53 6.02
CA THR A 33 -3.49 -5.25 6.01
C THR A 33 -4.38 -4.15 5.49
N VAL A 34 -5.11 -4.43 4.41
CA VAL A 34 -6.04 -3.46 3.84
C VAL A 34 -7.11 -3.07 4.85
N GLU A 35 -7.67 -4.06 5.55
CA GLU A 35 -8.72 -3.79 6.52
C GLU A 35 -8.21 -2.93 7.67
N GLN A 36 -7.00 -3.21 8.13
CA GLN A 36 -6.43 -2.42 9.22
C GLN A 36 -6.19 -0.97 8.80
N LEU A 37 -5.75 -0.78 7.58
CA LEU A 37 -5.52 0.57 7.08
C LEU A 37 -6.83 1.33 6.92
N ARG A 38 -7.88 0.65 6.47
CA ARG A 38 -9.19 1.31 6.36
C ARG A 38 -9.69 1.75 7.73
N GLU A 39 -9.52 0.92 8.74
CA GLU A 39 -9.92 1.30 10.10
C GLU A 39 -9.14 2.50 10.60
N SER A 40 -7.84 2.53 10.31
CA SER A 40 -7.03 3.65 10.73
C SER A 40 -7.48 4.95 10.07
N PHE A 41 -7.82 4.90 8.79
CA PHE A 41 -8.26 6.09 8.07
C PHE A 41 -9.63 6.56 8.52
N ASP A 42 -10.47 5.64 8.99
CA ASP A 42 -11.79 6.02 9.48
C ASP A 42 -11.72 6.96 10.67
N LYS A 43 -10.60 6.92 11.39
CA LYS A 43 -10.42 7.75 12.58
C LYS A 43 -9.77 9.09 12.26
N LEU A 44 -9.45 9.33 11.01
CA LEU A 44 -8.78 10.55 10.59
C LEU A 44 -9.70 11.39 9.72
N PRO A 45 -9.48 12.71 9.68
CA PRO A 45 -10.26 13.57 8.79
C PRO A 45 -9.72 13.48 7.35
N ILE A 46 -9.59 12.28 6.86
CA ILE A 46 -9.03 11.98 5.54
C ILE A 46 -9.95 10.99 4.87
N ASP A 47 -10.31 11.26 3.62
CA ASP A 47 -11.16 10.37 2.86
C ASP A 47 -10.31 9.39 2.07
N LEU A 48 -10.40 8.11 2.45
CA LEU A 48 -9.72 7.07 1.70
C LEU A 48 -10.53 6.74 0.47
N VAL A 49 -9.98 7.06 -0.69
CA VAL A 49 -10.69 6.87 -1.94
C VAL A 49 -10.54 5.44 -2.45
N ALA A 50 -9.34 4.91 -2.41
CA ALA A 50 -9.08 3.56 -2.88
C ALA A 50 -7.83 3.01 -2.22
N ILE A 51 -7.75 1.69 -2.19
CA ILE A 51 -6.58 1.02 -1.63
C ILE A 51 -6.36 -0.25 -2.45
N LYS A 52 -5.10 -0.52 -2.74
CA LYS A 52 -4.74 -1.64 -3.60
C LYS A 52 -3.50 -2.33 -3.03
N CYS A 53 -3.46 -3.63 -3.16
CA CYS A 53 -2.35 -4.42 -2.65
C CYS A 53 -1.76 -5.25 -3.80
N ASP A 54 -0.48 -5.00 -4.09
CA ASP A 54 0.22 -5.72 -5.13
C ASP A 54 1.05 -6.85 -4.54
N THR A 55 1.34 -7.84 -5.38
CA THR A 55 2.04 -9.03 -4.93
C THR A 55 3.52 -8.75 -4.69
N SER A 56 4.16 -9.72 -4.05
CA SER A 56 5.58 -9.62 -3.77
C SER A 56 6.42 -9.55 -5.04
N LYS A 57 5.96 -10.20 -6.09
CA LYS A 57 6.69 -10.14 -7.35
C LYS A 57 6.78 -8.72 -7.86
N THR A 58 5.64 -8.02 -7.82
CA THR A 58 5.61 -6.62 -8.25
C THR A 58 6.51 -5.77 -7.37
N TYR A 59 6.51 -6.03 -6.08
CA TYR A 59 7.36 -5.30 -5.16
C TYR A 59 8.83 -5.49 -5.50
N ARG A 60 9.22 -6.73 -5.77
CA ARG A 60 10.62 -7.04 -6.07
C ARG A 60 11.06 -6.35 -7.34
N GLU A 61 10.24 -6.38 -8.36
CA GLU A 61 10.58 -5.75 -9.62
C GLU A 61 10.75 -4.25 -9.46
N ARG A 62 9.85 -3.64 -8.72
CA ARG A 62 9.92 -2.20 -8.49
C ARG A 62 11.15 -1.85 -7.66
N LYS A 63 11.47 -2.66 -6.68
CA LYS A 63 12.63 -2.38 -5.84
C LYS A 63 13.92 -2.43 -6.66
N GLU A 64 14.03 -3.40 -7.54
CA GLU A 64 15.21 -3.51 -8.38
C GLU A 64 15.33 -2.31 -9.32
N TYR A 65 14.20 -1.90 -9.86
CA TYR A 65 14.19 -0.75 -10.75
C TYR A 65 14.65 0.51 -10.02
N LEU A 66 14.11 0.72 -8.83
CA LEU A 66 14.43 1.94 -8.07
C LEU A 66 15.87 1.95 -7.58
N SER A 67 16.47 0.80 -7.39
CA SER A 67 17.84 0.75 -6.93
C SER A 67 18.85 0.88 -8.07
N GLY A 68 18.37 1.11 -9.28
CA GLY A 68 19.25 1.37 -10.42
C GLY A 68 19.71 0.14 -11.16
N LYS A 69 19.19 -0.99 -10.83
CA LYS A 69 19.50 -2.19 -11.58
C LYS A 69 18.66 -2.28 -12.83
N ARG A 70 19.32 -2.63 -13.91
CA ARG A 70 18.58 -2.73 -15.15
C ARG A 70 18.99 -3.90 -15.97
#